data_57d843a568c31bdaeece0ceddd3d1874
#
_entry.id   57d843a568c31bdaeece0ceddd3d1874
#
_cell.length_a   1.000
_cell.length_b   1.000
_cell.length_c   1.000
_cell.angle_alpha   90.00
_cell.angle_beta   90.00
_cell.angle_gamma   90.00
#
_symmetry.space_group_name_H-M   'P 1'
#
loop_
_entity.id
_entity.type
_entity.pdbx_description
1 polymer ?
#
loop_
_entity_poly.entity_id
_entity_poly.type
_entity_poly.pdbx_seq_one_letter_code
_entity_poly.pdbx_strand_id
1 'polypeptide(L)'
;MIIGGHSIIYSKDPEADRAFLRDVLRLSNVDVGGGWLIFGLPPAEVAVHPSEKNNVHEFYLMTDDVEAFIAEMKRSGIACSPARNLGWGVLTEVSLPGGGKLGVYQPRHARPKPMTVKKAAKKPARSAAKTRSSPSAAARKPRGRR
;
A
#
# COMPACT_ATOMS: atom_id res chain seq x y z
N MET A 1 -15.07 13.16 7.15
CA MET A 1 -14.76 11.70 7.18
C MET A 1 -13.36 11.47 6.61
N ILE A 2 -12.56 10.55 7.16
CA ILE A 2 -11.28 10.15 6.56
C ILE A 2 -11.56 9.22 5.38
N ILE A 3 -10.95 9.49 4.21
CA ILE A 3 -11.19 8.78 2.95
C ILE A 3 -9.96 8.01 2.45
N GLY A 4 -8.81 8.15 3.12
CA GLY A 4 -7.58 7.43 2.77
C GLY A 4 -6.34 7.98 3.44
N GLY A 5 -5.20 7.42 3.08
CA GLY A 5 -3.89 7.89 3.49
C GLY A 5 -3.04 8.21 2.26
N HIS A 6 -2.11 9.14 2.39
CA HIS A 6 -1.15 9.49 1.35
C HIS A 6 0.25 9.47 1.96
N SER A 7 1.15 8.67 1.41
CA SER A 7 2.54 8.57 1.82
C SER A 7 3.45 9.14 0.73
N ILE A 8 4.52 9.82 1.11
CA ILE A 8 5.47 10.42 0.17
C ILE A 8 6.85 9.81 0.41
N ILE A 9 7.49 9.36 -0.67
CA ILE A 9 8.88 8.92 -0.69
C ILE A 9 9.71 10.03 -1.32
N TYR A 10 10.64 10.59 -0.57
CA TYR A 10 11.61 11.54 -1.10
C TYR A 10 12.79 10.78 -1.72
N SER A 11 13.17 11.17 -2.93
CA SER A 11 14.18 10.47 -3.72
C SER A 11 15.10 11.45 -4.46
N LYS A 12 16.36 11.07 -4.60
CA LYS A 12 17.34 11.77 -5.43
C LYS A 12 17.18 11.45 -6.92
N ASP A 13 16.54 10.31 -7.23
CA ASP A 13 16.19 9.90 -8.60
C ASP A 13 14.71 9.50 -8.66
N PRO A 14 13.79 10.46 -8.59
CA PRO A 14 12.37 10.19 -8.55
C PRO A 14 11.84 9.52 -9.82
N GLU A 15 12.49 9.72 -10.97
CA GLU A 15 12.08 9.09 -12.24
C GLU A 15 12.35 7.57 -12.21
N ALA A 16 13.52 7.16 -11.73
CA ALA A 16 13.85 5.74 -11.57
C ALA A 16 12.91 5.05 -10.56
N ASP A 17 12.63 5.69 -9.43
CA ASP A 17 11.71 5.15 -8.42
C ASP A 17 10.26 5.08 -8.94
N ARG A 18 9.79 6.08 -9.69
CA ARG A 18 8.48 6.05 -10.35
C ARG A 18 8.40 4.91 -11.38
N ALA A 19 9.44 4.74 -12.21
CA ALA A 19 9.52 3.63 -13.16
C ALA A 19 9.47 2.27 -12.44
N PHE A 20 10.19 2.10 -11.34
CA PHE A 20 10.15 0.90 -10.52
C PHE A 20 8.74 0.61 -9.99
N LEU A 21 8.05 1.60 -9.41
CA LEU A 21 6.69 1.44 -8.91
C LEU A 21 5.69 1.09 -10.02
N ARG A 22 5.85 1.69 -11.21
CA ARG A 22 4.98 1.46 -12.36
C ARG A 22 5.26 0.13 -13.06
N ASP A 23 6.52 -0.14 -13.40
CA ASP A 23 6.87 -1.20 -14.37
C ASP A 23 7.22 -2.52 -13.67
N VAL A 24 7.83 -2.47 -12.48
CA VAL A 24 8.21 -3.64 -11.70
C VAL A 24 7.09 -4.03 -10.73
N LEU A 25 6.64 -3.10 -9.88
CA LEU A 25 5.55 -3.36 -8.92
C LEU A 25 4.17 -3.29 -9.55
N ARG A 26 4.05 -2.76 -10.77
CA ARG A 26 2.80 -2.66 -11.55
C ARG A 26 1.67 -1.95 -10.80
N LEU A 27 2.02 -0.96 -10.02
CA LEU A 27 1.02 -0.16 -9.31
C LEU A 27 0.23 0.70 -10.31
N SER A 28 -1.09 0.75 -10.13
CA SER A 28 -1.91 1.71 -10.88
C SER A 28 -1.48 3.12 -10.53
N ASN A 29 -1.49 4.02 -11.51
CA ASN A 29 -1.06 5.39 -11.27
C ASN A 29 -1.90 6.38 -12.08
N VAL A 30 -1.76 7.66 -11.70
CA VAL A 30 -2.30 8.81 -12.42
C VAL A 30 -1.22 9.89 -12.48
N ASP A 31 -1.03 10.48 -13.66
CA ASP A 31 -0.19 11.67 -13.81
C ASP A 31 -1.04 12.90 -13.46
N VAL A 32 -0.62 13.65 -12.44
CA VAL A 32 -1.28 14.90 -12.02
C VAL A 32 -0.64 16.13 -12.65
N GLY A 33 0.26 15.94 -13.60
CA GLY A 33 0.92 16.98 -14.41
C GLY A 33 2.45 16.93 -14.32
N GLY A 34 3.11 17.09 -15.46
CA GLY A 34 4.57 17.18 -15.54
C GLY A 34 5.34 15.93 -15.11
N GLY A 35 4.75 14.74 -15.24
CA GLY A 35 5.37 13.47 -14.82
C GLY A 35 5.25 13.17 -13.32
N TRP A 36 4.42 13.90 -12.57
CA TRP A 36 4.13 13.63 -11.16
C TRP A 36 3.12 12.50 -11.03
N LEU A 37 3.62 11.28 -10.87
CA LEU A 37 2.79 10.10 -10.73
C LEU A 37 2.38 9.88 -9.27
N ILE A 38 1.08 9.70 -9.05
CA ILE A 38 0.53 9.20 -7.79
C ILE A 38 0.11 7.76 -7.99
N PHE A 39 0.58 6.87 -7.12
CA PHE A 39 0.36 5.44 -7.22
C PHE A 39 -0.73 4.98 -6.27
N GLY A 40 -1.61 4.10 -6.76
CA GLY A 40 -2.63 3.46 -5.95
C GLY A 40 -2.04 2.32 -5.13
N LEU A 41 -2.27 2.37 -3.82
CA LEU A 41 -2.04 1.25 -2.90
C LEU A 41 -3.40 0.78 -2.36
N PRO A 42 -3.57 -0.49 -1.99
CA PRO A 42 -4.82 -0.92 -1.34
C PRO A 42 -4.76 -0.68 0.18
N PRO A 43 -5.59 0.16 0.74
CA PRO A 43 -6.47 1.20 0.22
C PRO A 43 -5.86 2.61 0.29
N ALA A 44 -4.59 2.78 -0.07
CA ALA A 44 -3.82 4.01 0.05
C ALA A 44 -3.21 4.44 -1.29
N GLU A 45 -2.50 5.56 -1.27
CA GLU A 45 -1.77 6.14 -2.40
C GLU A 45 -0.31 6.35 -1.99
N VAL A 46 0.61 6.32 -2.95
CA VAL A 46 2.00 6.72 -2.75
C VAL A 46 2.44 7.65 -3.88
N ALA A 47 3.14 8.71 -3.54
CA ALA A 47 3.78 9.61 -4.49
C ALA A 47 5.28 9.67 -4.24
N VAL A 48 6.06 9.92 -5.29
CA VAL A 48 7.51 10.10 -5.20
C VAL A 48 7.84 11.53 -5.57
N HIS A 49 8.46 12.25 -4.65
CA HIS A 49 8.85 13.65 -4.82
C HIS A 49 10.36 13.78 -4.94
N PRO A 50 10.88 14.79 -5.71
CA PRO A 50 12.29 15.07 -5.76
C PRO A 50 12.83 15.52 -4.38
N SER A 51 14.01 15.05 -4.01
CA SER A 51 14.67 15.41 -2.76
C SER A 51 16.17 15.20 -2.86
N GLU A 52 16.95 16.03 -2.17
CA GLU A 52 18.39 15.84 -1.96
C GLU A 52 18.70 14.72 -0.94
N LYS A 53 17.69 14.19 -0.24
CA LYS A 53 17.81 13.14 0.78
C LYS A 53 16.98 11.95 0.42
N ASN A 54 17.53 10.74 0.59
CA ASN A 54 16.80 9.47 0.56
C ASN A 54 16.26 9.10 1.95
N ASN A 55 15.36 8.13 1.99
CA ASN A 55 14.79 7.55 3.23
C ASN A 55 14.01 8.54 4.10
N VAL A 56 13.49 9.62 3.50
CA VAL A 56 12.51 10.50 4.14
C VAL A 56 11.12 10.10 3.62
N HIS A 57 10.22 9.80 4.52
CA HIS A 57 8.83 9.44 4.21
C HIS A 57 7.89 10.33 5.02
N GLU A 58 6.82 10.77 4.39
CA GLU A 58 5.75 11.53 5.04
C GLU A 58 4.45 10.74 4.96
N PHE A 59 3.68 10.77 6.02
CA PHE A 59 2.38 10.14 6.09
C PHE A 59 1.29 11.17 6.33
N TYR A 60 0.26 11.12 5.50
CA TYR A 60 -0.93 11.96 5.60
C TYR A 60 -2.19 11.11 5.58
N LEU A 61 -3.19 11.54 6.32
CA LEU A 61 -4.55 11.05 6.10
C LEU A 61 -5.28 11.97 5.10
N MET A 62 -6.25 11.42 4.42
CA MET A 62 -7.09 12.19 3.49
C MET A 62 -8.52 12.34 4.00
N THR A 63 -9.10 13.52 3.77
CA THR A 63 -10.50 13.81 4.04
C THR A 63 -11.15 14.41 2.80
N ASP A 64 -12.44 14.28 2.70
CA ASP A 64 -13.27 14.91 1.67
C ASP A 64 -13.60 16.39 1.99
N ASP A 65 -13.54 16.79 3.28
CA ASP A 65 -13.80 18.15 3.74
C ASP A 65 -12.91 18.45 4.95
N VAL A 66 -11.87 19.27 4.74
CA VAL A 66 -10.90 19.60 5.81
C VAL A 66 -11.48 20.54 6.85
N GLU A 67 -12.40 21.44 6.48
CA GLU A 67 -13.01 22.36 7.43
C GLU A 67 -13.99 21.62 8.34
N ALA A 68 -14.82 20.73 7.80
CA ALA A 68 -15.67 19.86 8.59
C ALA A 68 -14.87 18.96 9.52
N PHE A 69 -13.72 18.43 9.05
CA PHE A 69 -12.80 17.65 9.87
C PHE A 69 -12.24 18.47 11.03
N ILE A 70 -11.75 19.70 10.79
CA ILE A 70 -11.24 20.60 11.84
C ILE A 70 -12.33 20.88 12.88
N ALA A 71 -13.57 21.16 12.42
CA ALA A 71 -14.68 21.41 13.32
C ALA A 71 -15.02 20.20 14.20
N GLU A 72 -14.92 18.97 13.67
CA GLU A 72 -15.12 17.73 14.41
C GLU A 72 -14.02 17.53 15.47
N MET A 73 -12.75 17.72 15.08
CA MET A 73 -11.62 17.64 16.02
C MET A 73 -11.76 18.64 17.15
N LYS A 74 -12.15 19.88 16.85
CA LYS A 74 -12.41 20.92 17.86
C LYS A 74 -13.50 20.49 18.83
N ARG A 75 -14.60 19.91 18.37
CA ARG A 75 -15.66 19.37 19.24
C ARG A 75 -15.17 18.25 20.15
N SER A 76 -14.19 17.48 19.69
CA SER A 76 -13.53 16.41 20.44
C SER A 76 -12.38 16.90 21.33
N GLY A 77 -12.14 18.22 21.43
CA GLY A 77 -11.07 18.79 22.22
C GLY A 77 -9.66 18.61 21.63
N ILE A 78 -9.57 18.26 20.35
CA ILE A 78 -8.30 18.02 19.64
C ILE A 78 -7.92 19.27 18.85
N ALA A 79 -6.68 19.75 19.05
CA ALA A 79 -6.17 20.92 18.35
C ALA A 79 -5.73 20.57 16.92
N CYS A 80 -6.15 21.40 15.97
CA CYS A 80 -5.67 21.40 14.59
C CYS A 80 -5.05 22.74 14.25
N SER A 81 -4.07 22.74 13.33
CA SER A 81 -3.60 23.97 12.72
C SER A 81 -4.69 24.58 11.81
N PRO A 82 -4.65 25.89 11.52
CA PRO A 82 -5.48 26.47 10.48
C PRO A 82 -5.28 25.76 9.14
N ALA A 83 -6.35 25.63 8.36
CA ALA A 83 -6.28 25.05 7.02
C ALA A 83 -5.38 25.90 6.11
N ARG A 84 -4.46 25.25 5.38
CA ARG A 84 -3.51 25.88 4.44
C ARG A 84 -3.73 25.34 3.04
N ASN A 85 -3.94 26.25 2.09
CA ASN A 85 -4.03 25.88 0.67
C ASN A 85 -2.62 25.78 0.06
N LEU A 86 -2.24 24.56 -0.34
CA LEU A 86 -0.92 24.25 -0.90
C LEU A 86 -0.96 23.98 -2.42
N GLY A 87 -2.07 24.32 -3.09
CA GLY A 87 -2.26 24.04 -4.52
C GLY A 87 -2.70 22.61 -4.80
N TRP A 88 -1.91 21.63 -4.38
CA TRP A 88 -2.23 20.19 -4.52
C TRP A 88 -3.33 19.70 -3.55
N GLY A 89 -3.57 20.45 -2.49
CA GLY A 89 -4.60 20.15 -1.50
C GLY A 89 -4.72 21.22 -0.43
N VAL A 90 -5.69 21.06 0.45
CA VAL A 90 -5.85 21.89 1.64
C VAL A 90 -5.47 21.05 2.86
N LEU A 91 -4.41 21.47 3.55
CA LEU A 91 -3.76 20.73 4.64
C LEU A 91 -4.06 21.34 6.00
N THR A 92 -4.34 20.51 6.98
CA THR A 92 -4.24 20.82 8.42
C THR A 92 -3.32 19.81 9.12
N GLU A 93 -2.79 20.17 10.28
CA GLU A 93 -2.02 19.28 11.15
C GLU A 93 -2.79 19.07 12.47
N VAL A 94 -3.04 17.82 12.78
CA VAL A 94 -3.65 17.41 14.06
C VAL A 94 -2.56 17.24 15.11
N SER A 95 -2.75 17.83 16.29
CA SER A 95 -1.87 17.57 17.44
C SER A 95 -2.22 16.23 18.07
N LEU A 96 -1.28 15.30 18.03
CA LEU A 96 -1.43 13.99 18.64
C LEU A 96 -1.22 14.07 20.17
N PRO A 97 -1.90 13.24 20.97
CA PRO A 97 -1.73 13.23 22.44
C PRO A 97 -0.29 13.01 22.91
N GLY A 98 0.52 12.27 22.14
CA GLY A 98 1.95 12.06 22.41
C GLY A 98 2.86 13.22 22.03
N GLY A 99 2.30 14.39 21.62
CA GLY A 99 3.04 15.61 21.26
C GLY A 99 3.49 15.69 19.81
N GLY A 100 3.28 14.63 19.02
CA GLY A 100 3.53 14.63 17.58
C GLY A 100 2.44 15.36 16.79
N LYS A 101 2.65 15.48 15.47
CA LYS A 101 1.68 16.02 14.52
C LYS A 101 1.37 15.02 13.43
N LEU A 102 0.12 15.01 13.00
CA LEU A 102 -0.36 14.20 11.88
C LEU A 102 -1.00 15.11 10.84
N GLY A 103 -0.49 15.07 9.62
CA GLY A 103 -1.07 15.80 8.50
C GLY A 103 -2.38 15.16 8.05
N VAL A 104 -3.40 16.00 7.85
CA VAL A 104 -4.67 15.61 7.25
C VAL A 104 -4.99 16.59 6.14
N TYR A 105 -5.27 16.10 4.94
CA TYR A 105 -5.51 17.00 3.81
C TYR A 105 -6.71 16.60 2.97
N GLN A 106 -7.30 17.61 2.34
CA GLN A 106 -8.32 17.45 1.32
C GLN A 106 -7.65 17.53 -0.06
N PRO A 107 -7.58 16.43 -0.83
CA PRO A 107 -6.88 16.40 -2.12
C PRO A 107 -7.59 17.27 -3.16
N ARG A 108 -6.81 17.99 -3.96
CA ARG A 108 -7.25 18.71 -5.17
C ARG A 108 -6.70 18.11 -6.45
N HIS A 109 -5.83 17.11 -6.34
CA HIS A 109 -5.31 16.32 -7.47
C HIS A 109 -6.23 15.15 -7.82
N ALA A 110 -6.09 14.62 -9.04
CA ALA A 110 -6.74 13.38 -9.45
C ALA A 110 -6.22 12.21 -8.60
N ARG A 111 -7.10 11.26 -8.28
CA ARG A 111 -6.75 10.09 -7.48
C ARG A 111 -6.67 8.83 -8.34
N PRO A 112 -5.68 7.96 -8.14
CA PRO A 112 -5.63 6.67 -8.82
C PRO A 112 -6.80 5.78 -8.38
N LYS A 113 -7.22 4.88 -9.26
CA LYS A 113 -8.20 3.86 -8.88
C LYS A 113 -7.59 2.94 -7.81
N PRO A 114 -8.30 2.62 -6.71
CA PRO A 114 -7.84 1.69 -5.72
C PRO A 114 -7.48 0.34 -6.34
N MET A 115 -6.38 -0.25 -5.91
CA MET A 115 -6.05 -1.61 -6.31
C MET A 115 -6.95 -2.61 -5.57
N THR A 116 -7.67 -3.43 -6.32
CA THR A 116 -8.38 -4.58 -5.75
C THR A 116 -7.39 -5.74 -5.58
N VAL A 117 -7.13 -6.16 -4.36
CA VAL A 117 -6.36 -7.38 -4.10
C VAL A 117 -7.22 -8.57 -4.54
N LYS A 118 -6.90 -9.18 -5.71
CA LYS A 118 -7.48 -10.47 -6.06
C LYS A 118 -7.02 -11.46 -4.99
N LYS A 119 -7.97 -12.04 -4.21
CA LYS A 119 -7.65 -13.17 -3.34
C LYS A 119 -6.95 -14.23 -4.19
N ALA A 120 -5.72 -14.59 -3.84
CA ALA A 120 -5.01 -15.69 -4.48
C ALA A 120 -5.93 -16.91 -4.46
N ALA A 121 -6.23 -17.46 -5.63
CA ALA A 121 -7.01 -18.68 -5.73
C ALA A 121 -6.31 -19.76 -4.88
N LYS A 122 -7.01 -20.31 -3.90
CA LYS A 122 -6.51 -21.41 -3.07
C LYS A 122 -6.14 -22.55 -4.01
N LYS A 123 -4.86 -22.84 -4.16
CA LYS A 123 -4.37 -23.96 -4.96
C LYS A 123 -5.06 -25.22 -4.42
N PRO A 124 -5.76 -26.04 -5.24
CA PRO A 124 -6.38 -27.26 -4.74
C PRO A 124 -5.29 -28.13 -4.11
N ALA A 125 -5.55 -28.61 -2.90
CA ALA A 125 -4.66 -29.55 -2.22
C ALA A 125 -4.46 -30.75 -3.15
N ARG A 126 -3.21 -31.05 -3.53
CA ARG A 126 -2.86 -32.27 -4.25
C ARG A 126 -3.35 -33.45 -3.38
N SER A 127 -4.36 -34.17 -3.86
CA SER A 127 -4.78 -35.41 -3.24
C SER A 127 -3.57 -36.34 -3.19
N ALA A 128 -3.22 -36.80 -1.99
CA ALA A 128 -2.18 -37.78 -1.79
C ALA A 128 -2.54 -39.05 -2.57
N ALA A 129 -1.76 -39.35 -3.60
CA ALA A 129 -1.89 -40.59 -4.33
C ALA A 129 -1.69 -41.75 -3.36
N LYS A 130 -2.74 -42.53 -3.17
CA LYS A 130 -2.74 -43.77 -2.40
C LYS A 130 -1.73 -44.73 -3.03
N THR A 131 -0.58 -44.93 -2.41
CA THR A 131 0.41 -45.95 -2.79
C THR A 131 -0.26 -47.31 -2.62
N ARG A 132 -0.56 -47.95 -3.73
CA ARG A 132 -0.94 -49.40 -3.74
C ARG A 132 0.29 -50.19 -3.36
N SER A 133 0.24 -50.84 -2.19
CA SER A 133 1.18 -51.86 -1.81
C SER A 133 1.00 -53.08 -2.73
N SER A 134 2.05 -53.45 -3.45
CA SER A 134 2.14 -54.69 -4.20
C SER A 134 2.34 -55.87 -3.26
N PRO A 135 1.67 -57.03 -3.48
CA PRO A 135 1.88 -58.20 -2.62
C PRO A 135 3.22 -58.86 -2.92
N SER A 136 3.90 -59.22 -1.83
CA SER A 136 5.18 -59.96 -1.79
C SER A 136 5.03 -61.33 -2.47
N ALA A 137 5.89 -61.58 -3.46
CA ALA A 137 6.03 -62.92 -4.07
C ALA A 137 6.84 -63.85 -3.14
N ALA A 138 6.27 -65.00 -2.87
CA ALA A 138 6.79 -66.05 -2.01
C ALA A 138 8.16 -66.58 -2.46
N ALA A 139 9.05 -66.78 -1.52
CA ALA A 139 10.35 -67.41 -1.68
C ALA A 139 10.20 -68.88 -2.09
N ARG A 140 10.76 -69.24 -3.23
CA ARG A 140 11.04 -70.66 -3.63
C ARG A 140 12.39 -71.07 -3.05
N LYS A 141 12.35 -72.12 -2.21
CA LYS A 141 13.54 -72.86 -1.76
C LYS A 141 14.25 -73.56 -2.93
N PRO A 142 15.54 -73.58 -3.06
CA PRO A 142 16.23 -74.53 -3.93
C PRO A 142 16.42 -75.86 -3.21
N ARG A 143 16.04 -76.92 -3.91
CA ARG A 143 16.39 -78.31 -3.60
C ARG A 143 17.86 -78.57 -3.86
N GLY A 144 18.57 -79.19 -2.91
CA GLY A 144 19.92 -79.70 -3.10
C GLY A 144 20.00 -80.92 -3.98
N ARG A 145 21.14 -81.06 -4.58
CA ARG A 145 21.70 -82.34 -5.01
C ARG A 145 23.20 -82.28 -4.90
N ARG A 146 23.67 -83.19 -4.16
CA ARG A 146 24.88 -84.05 -4.21
C ARG A 146 26.22 -83.39 -4.60
#